data_c73d22e432d4bd5d14fc4546f0fa1504
#
_entry.id   c73d22e432d4bd5d14fc4546f0fa1504
#
_cell.length_a   1.000
_cell.length_b   1.000
_cell.length_c   1.000
_cell.angle_alpha   90.00
_cell.angle_beta   90.00
_cell.angle_gamma   90.00
#
_symmetry.space_group_name_H-M   'P 1'
#
loop_
_entity.id
_entity.type
_entity.pdbx_description
1 polymer ?
#
loop_
_entity_poly.entity_id
_entity_poly.type
_entity_poly.pdbx_seq_one_letter_code
_entity_poly.pdbx_strand_id
1 'polypeptide(L)'
;LGYIERDRRVSRGVRVIKSYSEQSVLDKAEEMVETVGQALRDLIRVPLVGQIVASEPVTSFNDQPTSMIDVARSLLPTQRDDELFALTVSGDSMIDAMVNDGDIVIMRPLHGTVKNGEMVAVWLNDKDETTLKYFYRENGHVRLQPANPTMDPIIIEDPSTVEIQGQVVMVV
;
A
#
# COMPACT_ATOMS: atom_id res chain seq x y z
N LEU A 1 8.86 21.12 31.82
CA LEU A 1 9.88 21.85 32.58
C LEU A 1 9.41 22.05 34.00
N GLY A 2 9.80 21.22 34.95
CA GLY A 2 9.33 21.24 36.34
C GLY A 2 10.25 20.47 37.27
N TYR A 3 11.52 20.37 36.93
CA TYR A 3 12.47 19.58 37.69
C TYR A 3 13.28 20.41 38.70
N ILE A 4 13.40 21.72 38.50
CA ILE A 4 14.13 22.64 39.35
C ILE A 4 13.32 23.91 39.61
N GLU A 5 13.36 24.38 40.85
CA GLU A 5 12.78 25.65 41.29
C GLU A 5 13.89 26.56 41.85
N ARG A 6 13.79 27.84 41.55
CA ARG A 6 14.73 28.84 42.11
C ARG A 6 14.22 29.31 43.46
N ASP A 7 14.95 29.04 44.53
CA ASP A 7 14.64 29.61 45.81
C ASP A 7 15.06 31.10 45.85
N ARG A 8 14.07 31.96 45.91
CA ARG A 8 14.24 33.42 45.91
C ARG A 8 14.79 33.96 47.24
N ARG A 9 14.90 33.12 48.28
CA ARG A 9 15.39 33.51 49.61
C ARG A 9 16.87 33.28 49.82
N VAL A 10 17.48 32.58 48.90
CA VAL A 10 18.91 32.24 48.93
C VAL A 10 19.58 32.69 47.65
N SER A 11 20.66 33.47 47.79
CA SER A 11 21.47 33.87 46.64
C SER A 11 22.09 32.63 45.99
N ARG A 12 21.71 32.35 44.75
CA ARG A 12 22.07 31.15 43.96
C ARG A 12 21.40 29.83 44.39
N GLY A 13 20.33 29.90 45.17
CA GLY A 13 19.58 28.70 45.57
C GLY A 13 18.80 28.10 44.41
N VAL A 14 19.14 26.86 44.03
CA VAL A 14 18.35 26.01 43.08
C VAL A 14 17.91 24.79 43.88
N ARG A 15 16.62 24.55 43.93
CA ARG A 15 16.03 23.36 44.55
C ARG A 15 15.61 22.39 43.46
N VAL A 16 16.06 21.15 43.57
CA VAL A 16 15.54 20.04 42.75
C VAL A 16 14.21 19.64 43.31
N ILE A 17 13.13 19.82 42.52
CA ILE A 17 11.77 19.46 42.90
C ILE A 17 11.44 18.02 42.51
N LYS A 18 12.12 17.52 41.48
CA LYS A 18 11.93 16.15 40.97
C LYS A 18 13.30 15.63 40.55
N SER A 19 13.81 14.59 41.23
CA SER A 19 14.96 13.87 40.74
C SER A 19 14.56 12.93 39.61
N TYR A 20 15.33 12.90 38.56
CA TYR A 20 15.21 11.85 37.56
C TYR A 20 15.80 10.58 38.18
N SER A 21 14.97 9.64 38.60
CA SER A 21 15.45 8.35 39.10
C SER A 21 15.83 7.46 37.90
N GLU A 22 16.89 6.66 38.05
CA GLU A 22 17.26 5.65 37.04
C GLU A 22 16.08 4.76 36.70
N GLN A 23 15.22 4.45 37.68
CA GLN A 23 14.01 3.68 37.52
C GLN A 23 13.04 4.32 36.50
N SER A 24 12.87 5.65 36.53
CA SER A 24 11.96 6.33 35.58
C SER A 24 12.50 6.37 34.14
N VAL A 25 13.80 6.21 33.97
CA VAL A 25 14.41 6.08 32.64
C VAL A 25 14.23 4.67 32.12
N LEU A 26 14.40 3.68 32.99
CA LEU A 26 14.16 2.26 32.65
C LEU A 26 12.70 2.00 32.29
N ASP A 27 11.76 2.49 33.10
CA ASP A 27 10.31 2.34 32.84
C ASP A 27 9.92 2.93 31.48
N LYS A 28 10.46 4.12 31.11
CA LYS A 28 10.22 4.73 29.79
C LYS A 28 10.89 3.98 28.65
N ALA A 29 12.06 3.42 28.89
CA ALA A 29 12.76 2.61 27.89
C ALA A 29 11.98 1.31 27.62
N GLU A 30 11.46 0.66 28.66
CA GLU A 30 10.62 -0.53 28.54
C GLU A 30 9.30 -0.23 27.80
N GLU A 31 8.62 0.87 28.14
CA GLU A 31 7.41 1.32 27.44
C GLU A 31 7.68 1.61 25.97
N MET A 32 8.82 2.23 25.65
CA MET A 32 9.23 2.50 24.28
C MET A 32 9.53 1.22 23.50
N VAL A 33 10.24 0.26 24.12
CA VAL A 33 10.55 -1.03 23.52
C VAL A 33 9.25 -1.81 23.24
N GLU A 34 8.31 -1.79 24.18
CA GLU A 34 7.02 -2.46 24.00
C GLU A 34 6.21 -1.80 22.87
N THR A 35 6.15 -0.47 22.82
CA THR A 35 5.46 0.29 21.77
C THR A 35 6.05 0.03 20.40
N VAL A 36 7.38 0.06 20.26
CA VAL A 36 8.07 -0.25 19.00
C VAL A 36 7.86 -1.72 18.62
N GLY A 37 7.95 -2.63 19.60
CA GLY A 37 7.72 -4.05 19.38
C GLY A 37 6.29 -4.35 18.91
N GLN A 38 5.30 -3.59 19.37
CA GLN A 38 3.92 -3.71 18.94
C GLN A 38 3.71 -3.13 17.54
N ALA A 39 4.30 -1.98 17.24
CA ALA A 39 4.27 -1.37 15.90
C ALA A 39 4.91 -2.29 14.85
N LEU A 40 6.05 -2.93 15.18
CA LEU A 40 6.71 -3.88 14.28
C LEU A 40 5.88 -5.16 14.04
N ARG A 41 5.12 -5.61 15.04
CA ARG A 41 4.21 -6.77 14.89
C ARG A 41 3.00 -6.48 14.03
N ASP A 42 2.66 -5.21 13.87
CA ASP A 42 1.55 -4.76 13.04
C ASP A 42 1.94 -4.55 11.56
N LEU A 43 3.22 -4.76 11.22
CA LEU A 43 3.69 -4.73 9.85
C LEU A 43 3.50 -6.09 9.17
N ILE A 44 3.01 -6.04 7.95
CA ILE A 44 3.00 -7.19 7.03
C ILE A 44 3.98 -6.95 5.90
N ARG A 45 4.64 -8.01 5.46
CA ARG A 45 5.57 -7.96 4.33
C ARG A 45 4.86 -8.37 3.06
N VAL A 46 4.79 -7.45 2.11
CA VAL A 46 4.18 -7.64 0.80
C VAL A 46 5.29 -7.77 -0.23
N PRO A 47 5.35 -8.88 -1.00
CA PRO A 47 6.36 -9.04 -2.05
C PRO A 47 6.10 -8.10 -3.22
N LEU A 48 7.12 -7.37 -3.66
CA LEU A 48 7.12 -6.63 -4.92
C LEU A 48 7.52 -7.60 -6.03
N VAL A 49 6.56 -7.98 -6.88
CA VAL A 49 6.73 -9.07 -7.84
C VAL A 49 6.95 -8.59 -9.26
N GLY A 50 6.83 -7.30 -9.53
CA GLY A 50 7.08 -6.78 -10.88
C GLY A 50 6.59 -5.35 -11.09
N GLN A 51 6.44 -5.03 -12.37
CA GLN A 51 5.98 -3.72 -12.83
C GLN A 51 4.79 -3.90 -13.78
N ILE A 52 3.85 -2.98 -13.73
CA ILE A 52 2.76 -2.91 -14.72
C ILE A 52 3.33 -2.23 -15.95
N VAL A 53 3.74 -3.02 -16.94
CA VAL A 53 4.27 -2.55 -18.21
C VAL A 53 3.49 -3.16 -19.37
N ALA A 54 3.40 -2.40 -20.47
CA ALA A 54 2.89 -2.92 -21.73
C ALA A 54 3.94 -3.86 -22.33
N SER A 55 3.97 -5.15 -21.98
CA SER A 55 4.68 -6.22 -22.68
C SER A 55 4.87 -7.53 -21.88
N GLU A 56 4.53 -7.58 -20.59
CA GLU A 56 4.67 -8.84 -19.85
C GLU A 56 3.46 -9.06 -18.94
N PRO A 57 2.84 -10.25 -18.96
CA PRO A 57 1.88 -10.64 -17.93
C PRO A 57 2.61 -10.69 -16.59
N VAL A 58 1.92 -10.36 -15.52
CA VAL A 58 2.37 -10.67 -14.16
C VAL A 58 2.33 -12.19 -14.00
N THR A 59 3.33 -12.85 -14.58
CA THR A 59 3.25 -14.27 -14.94
C THR A 59 3.45 -15.23 -13.81
N SER A 60 3.81 -14.84 -12.65
CA SER A 60 3.78 -15.76 -11.50
C SER A 60 4.17 -15.06 -10.21
N PHE A 61 3.35 -15.25 -9.20
CA PHE A 61 3.67 -15.07 -7.79
C PHE A 61 4.88 -15.92 -7.32
N ASN A 62 5.49 -16.68 -8.23
CA ASN A 62 6.59 -17.61 -7.98
C ASN A 62 7.96 -17.09 -8.43
N ASP A 63 8.03 -16.00 -9.18
CA ASP A 63 9.30 -15.34 -9.43
C ASP A 63 9.80 -14.72 -8.13
N GLN A 64 11.07 -14.89 -7.85
CA GLN A 64 11.65 -14.38 -6.60
C GLN A 64 11.36 -12.88 -6.51
N PRO A 65 10.68 -12.43 -5.43
CA PRO A 65 10.32 -11.03 -5.30
C PRO A 65 11.60 -10.18 -5.35
N THR A 66 11.57 -9.12 -6.12
CA THR A 66 12.69 -8.17 -6.24
C THR A 66 12.97 -7.44 -4.92
N SER A 67 11.93 -7.25 -4.12
CA SER A 67 12.01 -6.66 -2.78
C SER A 67 10.76 -6.97 -1.96
N MET A 68 10.79 -6.61 -0.68
CA MET A 68 9.65 -6.68 0.24
C MET A 68 9.28 -5.28 0.68
N ILE A 69 7.98 -5.01 0.78
CA ILE A 69 7.43 -3.74 1.25
C ILE A 69 6.75 -3.99 2.58
N ASP A 70 7.16 -3.24 3.61
CA ASP A 70 6.53 -3.30 4.92
C ASP A 70 5.32 -2.36 4.94
N VAL A 71 4.14 -2.92 5.19
CA VAL A 71 2.85 -2.20 5.22
C VAL A 71 2.20 -2.38 6.56
N ALA A 72 1.75 -1.29 7.18
CA ALA A 72 0.99 -1.40 8.42
C ALA A 72 -0.38 -2.06 8.15
N ARG A 73 -0.67 -3.13 8.87
CA ARG A 73 -1.94 -3.88 8.75
C ARG A 73 -3.16 -2.98 8.92
N SER A 74 -3.06 -1.97 9.78
CA SER A 74 -4.11 -1.00 10.05
C SER A 74 -4.51 -0.13 8.84
N LEU A 75 -3.64 -0.03 7.83
CA LEU A 75 -3.90 0.70 6.59
C LEU A 75 -4.64 -0.13 5.53
N LEU A 76 -4.71 -1.44 5.72
CA LEU A 76 -5.36 -2.32 4.75
C LEU A 76 -6.86 -2.44 5.02
N PRO A 77 -7.70 -2.34 3.98
CA PRO A 77 -9.16 -2.35 4.14
C PRO A 77 -9.74 -3.73 4.52
N THR A 78 -8.90 -4.76 4.52
CA THR A 78 -9.32 -6.13 4.82
C THR A 78 -8.48 -6.74 5.94
N GLN A 79 -9.13 -7.47 6.86
CA GLN A 79 -8.47 -8.24 7.91
C GLN A 79 -8.10 -9.67 7.46
N ARG A 80 -8.37 -10.02 6.21
CA ARG A 80 -7.97 -11.32 5.67
C ARG A 80 -6.49 -11.28 5.34
N ASP A 81 -5.77 -12.30 5.77
CA ASP A 81 -4.38 -12.57 5.37
C ASP A 81 -4.35 -13.13 3.93
N ASP A 82 -5.05 -12.45 3.00
CA ASP A 82 -4.99 -12.78 1.60
C ASP A 82 -3.54 -12.57 1.14
N GLU A 83 -3.08 -13.41 0.24
CA GLU A 83 -1.74 -13.33 -0.35
C GLU A 83 -1.59 -12.02 -1.11
N LEU A 84 -1.22 -10.95 -0.40
CA LEU A 84 -0.99 -9.64 -1.01
C LEU A 84 0.31 -9.66 -1.82
N PHE A 85 0.30 -8.93 -2.90
CA PHE A 85 1.49 -8.66 -3.71
C PHE A 85 1.51 -7.20 -4.14
N ALA A 86 2.68 -6.72 -4.54
CA ALA A 86 2.86 -5.34 -4.98
C ALA A 86 3.41 -5.29 -6.41
N LEU A 87 3.01 -4.26 -7.14
CA LEU A 87 3.50 -3.93 -8.46
C LEU A 87 3.89 -2.46 -8.53
N THR A 88 4.95 -2.14 -9.25
CA THR A 88 5.27 -0.75 -9.61
C THR A 88 4.41 -0.34 -10.80
N VAL A 89 3.85 0.85 -10.75
CA VAL A 89 3.06 1.43 -11.85
C VAL A 89 4.00 2.07 -12.87
N SER A 90 3.69 1.90 -14.15
CA SER A 90 4.34 2.63 -15.23
C SER A 90 3.29 3.36 -16.07
N GLY A 91 3.52 4.64 -16.29
CA GLY A 91 2.63 5.52 -17.06
C GLY A 91 1.66 6.34 -16.22
N ASP A 92 0.83 7.12 -16.89
CA ASP A 92 -0.03 8.16 -16.31
C ASP A 92 -1.54 7.91 -16.51
N SER A 93 -1.92 6.69 -16.90
CA SER A 93 -3.31 6.37 -17.21
C SER A 93 -4.28 6.45 -16.03
N MET A 94 -3.76 6.52 -14.80
CA MET A 94 -4.54 6.57 -13.57
C MET A 94 -4.23 7.81 -12.70
N ILE A 95 -3.73 8.87 -13.32
CA ILE A 95 -3.26 10.08 -12.62
C ILE A 95 -4.38 10.79 -11.83
N ASP A 96 -5.60 10.85 -12.35
CA ASP A 96 -6.76 11.45 -11.67
C ASP A 96 -7.26 10.57 -10.50
N ALA A 97 -6.80 9.33 -10.41
CA ALA A 97 -6.98 8.46 -9.25
C ALA A 97 -5.81 8.55 -8.26
N MET A 98 -4.93 9.55 -8.42
CA MET A 98 -3.72 9.76 -7.62
C MET A 98 -2.76 8.55 -7.68
N VAL A 99 -2.71 7.89 -8.83
CA VAL A 99 -1.73 6.83 -9.12
C VAL A 99 -0.82 7.33 -10.23
N ASN A 100 0.45 7.56 -9.90
CA ASN A 100 1.44 8.15 -10.77
C ASN A 100 2.45 7.11 -11.26
N ASP A 101 3.22 7.49 -12.26
CA ASP A 101 4.36 6.71 -12.70
C ASP A 101 5.37 6.52 -11.55
N GLY A 102 5.77 5.26 -11.32
CA GLY A 102 6.67 4.89 -10.24
C GLY A 102 6.00 4.57 -8.90
N ASP A 103 4.72 4.86 -8.72
CA ASP A 103 3.98 4.47 -7.51
C ASP A 103 3.90 2.95 -7.37
N ILE A 104 3.69 2.49 -6.15
CA ILE A 104 3.51 1.07 -5.87
C ILE A 104 2.04 0.82 -5.52
N VAL A 105 1.43 -0.14 -6.19
CA VAL A 105 0.08 -0.61 -5.87
C VAL A 105 0.15 -1.93 -5.13
N ILE A 106 -0.49 -1.98 -3.96
CA ILE A 106 -0.71 -3.22 -3.21
C ILE A 106 -1.99 -3.85 -3.74
N MET A 107 -1.88 -5.11 -4.10
CA MET A 107 -2.94 -5.85 -4.76
C MET A 107 -3.27 -7.13 -3.99
N ARG A 108 -4.45 -7.62 -4.21
CA ARG A 108 -4.87 -8.96 -3.80
C ARG A 108 -5.24 -9.79 -5.02
N PRO A 109 -5.00 -11.11 -5.01
CA PRO A 109 -5.54 -12.02 -6.00
C PRO A 109 -7.06 -11.92 -6.06
N LEU A 110 -7.62 -12.17 -7.23
CA LEU A 110 -9.06 -12.12 -7.41
C LEU A 110 -9.72 -13.38 -6.83
N HIS A 111 -10.54 -13.20 -5.79
CA HIS A 111 -11.41 -14.24 -5.27
C HIS A 111 -12.86 -13.91 -5.63
N GLY A 112 -13.32 -14.41 -6.76
CA GLY A 112 -14.70 -14.19 -7.24
C GLY A 112 -14.82 -13.21 -8.40
N THR A 113 -15.84 -12.34 -8.37
CA THR A 113 -16.12 -11.40 -9.45
C THR A 113 -15.72 -9.97 -9.06
N VAL A 114 -15.10 -9.26 -9.98
CA VAL A 114 -14.82 -7.83 -9.85
C VAL A 114 -16.12 -7.05 -9.99
N LYS A 115 -16.30 -6.05 -9.13
CA LYS A 115 -17.43 -5.11 -9.22
C LYS A 115 -17.08 -3.94 -10.13
N ASN A 116 -18.10 -3.35 -10.75
CA ASN A 116 -17.92 -2.14 -11.54
C ASN A 116 -17.35 -1.01 -10.69
N GLY A 117 -16.34 -0.32 -11.22
CA GLY A 117 -15.63 0.78 -10.56
C GLY A 117 -14.46 0.33 -9.69
N GLU A 118 -14.15 -0.94 -9.59
CA GLU A 118 -12.94 -1.42 -8.91
C GLU A 118 -11.71 -1.22 -9.79
N MET A 119 -10.58 -0.85 -9.17
CA MET A 119 -9.29 -0.70 -9.84
C MET A 119 -8.59 -2.06 -9.88
N VAL A 120 -8.22 -2.50 -11.07
CA VAL A 120 -7.64 -3.83 -11.32
C VAL A 120 -6.44 -3.75 -12.25
N ALA A 121 -5.50 -4.67 -12.06
CA ALA A 121 -4.51 -5.00 -13.07
C ALA A 121 -5.10 -6.08 -13.99
N VAL A 122 -5.02 -5.83 -15.27
CA VAL A 122 -5.63 -6.67 -16.31
C VAL A 122 -4.57 -7.01 -17.34
N TRP A 123 -4.46 -8.30 -17.66
CA TRP A 123 -3.72 -8.77 -18.81
C TRP A 123 -4.62 -8.82 -20.03
N LEU A 124 -4.19 -8.20 -21.12
CA LEU A 124 -4.86 -8.17 -22.40
C LEU A 124 -4.19 -9.16 -23.35
N ASN A 125 -4.80 -10.31 -23.58
CA ASN A 125 -4.22 -11.41 -24.37
C ASN A 125 -3.89 -11.01 -25.82
N ASP A 126 -4.69 -10.11 -26.41
CA ASP A 126 -4.53 -9.67 -27.81
C ASP A 126 -3.40 -8.65 -27.99
N LYS A 127 -2.96 -8.02 -26.92
CA LYS A 127 -1.95 -6.97 -26.96
C LYS A 127 -0.65 -7.34 -26.25
N ASP A 128 -0.65 -8.48 -25.55
CA ASP A 128 0.44 -8.90 -24.68
C ASP A 128 0.87 -7.78 -23.72
N GLU A 129 -0.10 -7.17 -23.01
CA GLU A 129 0.18 -6.08 -22.09
C GLU A 129 -0.61 -6.18 -20.79
N THR A 130 0.03 -5.82 -19.68
CA THR A 130 -0.66 -5.58 -18.41
C THR A 130 -1.02 -4.10 -18.29
N THR A 131 -2.25 -3.80 -17.88
CA THR A 131 -2.71 -2.43 -17.68
C THR A 131 -3.48 -2.28 -16.37
N LEU A 132 -3.38 -1.10 -15.74
CA LEU A 132 -4.15 -0.72 -14.54
C LEU A 132 -5.29 0.18 -14.97
N LYS A 133 -6.54 -0.21 -14.70
CA LYS A 133 -7.74 0.54 -15.06
C LYS A 133 -8.86 0.32 -14.05
N TYR A 134 -9.86 1.18 -14.07
CA TYR A 134 -11.17 0.87 -13.50
C TYR A 134 -11.90 -0.12 -14.40
N PHE A 135 -12.44 -1.17 -13.78
CA PHE A 135 -13.16 -2.23 -14.45
C PHE A 135 -14.65 -1.96 -14.48
N TYR A 136 -15.27 -2.14 -15.63
CA TYR A 136 -16.73 -2.12 -15.81
C TYR A 136 -17.15 -3.25 -16.72
N ARG A 137 -18.16 -4.01 -16.29
CA ARG A 137 -18.86 -4.99 -17.14
C ARG A 137 -20.20 -4.44 -17.52
N GLU A 138 -20.42 -4.23 -18.80
CA GLU A 138 -21.59 -3.56 -19.36
C GLU A 138 -22.09 -4.32 -20.58
N ASN A 139 -23.38 -4.70 -20.61
CA ASN A 139 -24.07 -5.28 -21.80
C ASN A 139 -23.30 -6.41 -22.52
N GLY A 140 -22.52 -7.21 -21.77
CA GLY A 140 -21.79 -8.35 -22.34
C GLY A 140 -20.35 -8.07 -22.76
N HIS A 141 -19.90 -6.81 -22.74
CA HIS A 141 -18.51 -6.41 -22.97
C HIS A 141 -17.82 -5.92 -21.69
N VAL A 142 -16.51 -5.75 -21.72
CA VAL A 142 -15.73 -5.16 -20.66
C VAL A 142 -15.22 -3.79 -21.11
N ARG A 143 -15.43 -2.77 -20.27
CA ARG A 143 -14.84 -1.46 -20.43
C ARG A 143 -13.78 -1.25 -19.35
N LEU A 144 -12.55 -0.99 -19.78
CA LEU A 144 -11.43 -0.62 -18.93
C LEU A 144 -11.24 0.90 -19.01
N GLN A 145 -11.61 1.59 -17.94
CA GLN A 145 -11.66 3.05 -17.91
C GLN A 145 -10.36 3.59 -17.28
N PRO A 146 -9.57 4.39 -18.01
CA PRO A 146 -8.46 5.15 -17.41
C PRO A 146 -9.01 6.25 -16.48
N ALA A 147 -8.26 6.62 -15.48
CA ALA A 147 -8.43 7.84 -14.69
C ALA A 147 -7.49 8.92 -15.23
N ASN A 148 -7.60 9.19 -16.51
CA ASN A 148 -6.88 10.25 -17.21
C ASN A 148 -7.80 10.78 -18.32
N PRO A 149 -8.20 12.08 -18.29
CA PRO A 149 -9.18 12.64 -19.24
C PRO A 149 -8.63 12.74 -20.67
N THR A 150 -7.32 12.55 -20.88
CA THR A 150 -6.69 12.57 -22.20
C THR A 150 -6.66 11.20 -22.86
N MET A 151 -7.11 10.15 -22.14
CA MET A 151 -7.07 8.76 -22.60
C MET A 151 -8.47 8.19 -22.78
N ASP A 152 -8.70 7.53 -23.89
CA ASP A 152 -9.96 6.85 -24.17
C ASP A 152 -10.06 5.52 -23.41
N PRO A 153 -11.29 5.07 -23.04
CA PRO A 153 -11.51 3.76 -22.48
C PRO A 153 -11.21 2.65 -23.48
N ILE A 154 -10.71 1.53 -22.99
CA ILE A 154 -10.51 0.32 -23.79
C ILE A 154 -11.81 -0.50 -23.73
N ILE A 155 -12.44 -0.72 -24.87
CA ILE A 155 -13.63 -1.56 -24.98
C ILE A 155 -13.21 -2.94 -25.48
N ILE A 156 -13.63 -3.97 -24.78
CA ILE A 156 -13.30 -5.37 -25.06
C ILE A 156 -14.62 -6.13 -25.27
N GLU A 157 -14.89 -6.43 -26.51
CA GLU A 157 -16.15 -7.08 -26.93
C GLU A 157 -16.22 -8.53 -26.45
N ASP A 158 -15.09 -9.25 -26.43
CA ASP A 158 -14.99 -10.60 -25.90
C ASP A 158 -14.30 -10.62 -24.52
N PRO A 159 -15.05 -10.74 -23.42
CA PRO A 159 -14.50 -10.80 -22.08
C PRO A 159 -13.51 -11.96 -21.83
N SER A 160 -13.48 -12.97 -22.69
CA SER A 160 -12.56 -14.10 -22.56
C SER A 160 -11.10 -13.76 -22.93
N THR A 161 -10.90 -12.63 -23.60
CA THR A 161 -9.56 -12.12 -23.95
C THR A 161 -8.90 -11.31 -22.82
N VAL A 162 -9.58 -11.18 -21.68
CA VAL A 162 -9.13 -10.41 -20.52
C VAL A 162 -8.90 -11.31 -19.34
N GLU A 163 -7.70 -11.24 -18.75
CA GLU A 163 -7.38 -11.91 -17.52
C GLU A 163 -7.09 -10.89 -16.41
N ILE A 164 -7.89 -10.94 -15.32
CA ILE A 164 -7.70 -10.05 -14.18
C ILE A 164 -6.63 -10.63 -13.28
N GLN A 165 -5.50 -9.96 -13.19
CA GLN A 165 -4.34 -10.36 -12.41
C GLN A 165 -4.52 -10.10 -10.91
N GLY A 166 -5.28 -9.06 -10.57
CA GLY A 166 -5.57 -8.72 -9.19
C GLY A 166 -6.34 -7.42 -9.04
N GLN A 167 -6.81 -7.18 -7.82
CA GLN A 167 -7.53 -5.97 -7.44
C GLN A 167 -6.65 -5.10 -6.54
N VAL A 168 -6.59 -3.80 -6.80
CA VAL A 168 -5.87 -2.83 -5.97
C VAL A 168 -6.59 -2.67 -4.64
N VAL A 169 -5.83 -2.75 -3.56
CA VAL A 169 -6.32 -2.51 -2.19
C VAL A 169 -5.72 -1.24 -1.59
N MET A 170 -4.54 -0.82 -2.06
CA MET A 170 -3.85 0.37 -1.57
C MET A 170 -2.83 0.87 -2.59
N VAL A 171 -2.56 2.17 -2.59
CA VAL A 171 -1.46 2.84 -3.33
C VAL A 171 -0.47 3.39 -2.32
N VAL A 172 0.82 3.22 -2.59
CA VAL A 172 1.94 3.68 -1.73
C VAL A 172 2.88 4.56 -2.52
#